data_851c69eea51bb3cf8cef9c478e92a51e
#
_entry.id   851c69eea51bb3cf8cef9c478e92a51e
#
_cell.length_a   1.000
_cell.length_b   1.000
_cell.length_c   1.000
_cell.angle_alpha   90.00
_cell.angle_beta   90.00
_cell.angle_gamma   90.00
#
_symmetry.space_group_name_H-M   'P 1'
#
loop_
_entity.id
_entity.type
_entity.pdbx_description
1 polymer ?
#
loop_
_entity_poly.entity_id
_entity_poly.type
_entity_poly.pdbx_seq_one_letter_code
_entity_poly.pdbx_strand_id
1 'polypeptide(L)'
;ACKREGAELAFTYQTDRIKDRVTEFAQEFGSSLVFPCDVGSDEQIDALFADLGKQWDSLDGLVHSIAFTPKEALTGDFLSAVTRENFRIAHDISSYSFAALAKAALPMMEGRQAALLTLTYLGAVRSVPNYNVMGLAKASLESGVYYMAQSLGPKGIRVNAISAGPIKT
;
A
#
# COMPACT_ATOMS: atom_id res chain seq x y z
N ALA A 1 -7.20 6.36 -13.55
CA ALA A 1 -6.33 7.54 -13.72
C ALA A 1 -5.06 7.15 -14.48
N CYS A 2 -4.13 6.35 -13.92
CA CYS A 2 -2.82 6.05 -14.52
C CYS A 2 -2.91 5.52 -15.97
N LYS A 3 -3.79 4.56 -16.25
CA LYS A 3 -3.99 4.04 -17.61
C LYS A 3 -4.43 5.11 -18.62
N ARG A 4 -5.28 6.04 -18.19
CA ARG A 4 -5.73 7.16 -19.05
C ARG A 4 -4.56 8.08 -19.44
N GLU A 5 -3.56 8.20 -18.57
CA GLU A 5 -2.34 8.99 -18.82
C GLU A 5 -1.22 8.16 -19.49
N GLY A 6 -1.53 6.97 -20.00
CA GLY A 6 -0.61 6.15 -20.79
C GLY A 6 0.28 5.20 -19.99
N ALA A 7 0.09 5.07 -18.67
CA ALA A 7 0.89 4.15 -17.88
C ALA A 7 0.61 2.67 -18.23
N GLU A 8 1.65 1.87 -18.27
CA GLU A 8 1.55 0.42 -18.14
C GLU A 8 1.34 0.06 -16.67
N LEU A 9 0.52 -0.96 -16.42
CA LEU A 9 0.09 -1.29 -15.06
C LEU A 9 0.43 -2.75 -14.74
N ALA A 10 0.88 -2.98 -13.50
CA ALA A 10 0.93 -4.30 -12.89
C ALA A 10 0.06 -4.30 -11.63
N PHE A 11 -0.55 -5.43 -11.33
CA PHE A 11 -1.44 -5.60 -10.19
C PHE A 11 -0.97 -6.71 -9.29
N THR A 12 -1.32 -6.61 -8.00
CA THR A 12 -1.02 -7.66 -7.02
C THR A 12 -2.30 -8.18 -6.38
N TYR A 13 -2.27 -9.43 -5.95
CA TYR A 13 -3.32 -10.06 -5.16
C TYR A 13 -2.72 -10.77 -3.94
N GLN A 14 -3.44 -10.77 -2.82
CA GLN A 14 -2.96 -11.36 -1.58
C GLN A 14 -3.09 -12.90 -1.57
N THR A 15 -4.23 -13.43 -2.05
CA THR A 15 -4.54 -14.86 -1.98
C THR A 15 -5.16 -15.34 -3.30
N ASP A 16 -5.00 -16.62 -3.61
CA ASP A 16 -5.56 -17.22 -4.84
C ASP A 16 -7.08 -17.05 -4.94
N ARG A 17 -7.79 -16.91 -3.82
CA ARG A 17 -9.23 -16.67 -3.79
C ARG A 17 -9.66 -15.42 -4.58
N ILE A 18 -8.80 -14.41 -4.64
CA ILE A 18 -9.10 -13.15 -5.34
C ILE A 18 -8.33 -12.99 -6.65
N LYS A 19 -7.48 -13.96 -6.99
CA LYS A 19 -6.62 -13.92 -8.19
C LYS A 19 -7.42 -13.68 -9.47
N ASP A 20 -8.45 -14.48 -9.71
CA ASP A 20 -9.24 -14.40 -10.95
C ASP A 20 -9.90 -13.04 -11.09
N ARG A 21 -10.49 -12.52 -10.00
CA ARG A 21 -11.09 -11.19 -9.96
C ARG A 21 -10.07 -10.08 -10.26
N VAL A 22 -8.85 -10.17 -9.70
CA VAL A 22 -7.79 -9.19 -9.98
C VAL A 22 -7.30 -9.33 -11.41
N THR A 23 -7.24 -10.55 -11.95
CA THR A 23 -6.85 -10.80 -13.34
C THR A 23 -7.87 -10.21 -14.33
N GLU A 24 -9.15 -10.44 -14.11
CA GLU A 24 -10.23 -9.83 -14.91
C GLU A 24 -10.15 -8.30 -14.87
N PHE A 25 -9.98 -7.75 -13.66
CA PHE A 25 -9.82 -6.31 -13.48
C PHE A 25 -8.57 -5.76 -14.19
N ALA A 26 -7.44 -6.44 -14.15
CA ALA A 26 -6.22 -6.04 -14.86
C ALA A 26 -6.45 -6.03 -16.40
N GLN A 27 -7.17 -7.01 -16.92
CA GLN A 27 -7.52 -7.10 -18.35
C GLN A 27 -8.36 -5.91 -18.81
N GLU A 28 -9.29 -5.39 -18.00
CA GLU A 28 -10.06 -4.19 -18.31
C GLU A 28 -9.16 -2.96 -18.54
N PHE A 29 -7.99 -2.94 -17.91
CA PHE A 29 -6.97 -1.91 -18.12
C PHE A 29 -5.89 -2.31 -19.13
N GLY A 30 -6.08 -3.42 -19.84
CA GLY A 30 -5.15 -3.89 -20.87
C GLY A 30 -3.83 -4.40 -20.31
N SER A 31 -3.84 -4.92 -19.07
CA SER A 31 -2.68 -5.54 -18.44
C SER A 31 -2.87 -7.03 -18.25
N SER A 32 -1.81 -7.79 -18.44
CA SER A 32 -1.70 -9.20 -18.07
C SER A 32 -0.74 -9.44 -16.88
N LEU A 33 -0.14 -8.36 -16.34
CA LEU A 33 0.83 -8.43 -15.26
C LEU A 33 0.11 -8.46 -13.91
N VAL A 34 -0.03 -9.66 -13.36
CA VAL A 34 -0.72 -9.91 -12.08
C VAL A 34 0.13 -10.87 -11.25
N PHE A 35 0.53 -10.41 -10.06
CA PHE A 35 1.49 -11.12 -9.21
C PHE A 35 0.90 -11.42 -7.83
N PRO A 36 1.22 -12.57 -7.20
CA PRO A 36 0.92 -12.81 -5.80
C PRO A 36 1.78 -11.90 -4.92
N CYS A 37 1.19 -11.33 -3.88
CA CYS A 37 1.92 -10.60 -2.85
C CYS A 37 1.07 -10.42 -1.60
N ASP A 38 1.36 -11.19 -0.55
CA ASP A 38 0.93 -10.86 0.80
C ASP A 38 1.97 -9.94 1.43
N VAL A 39 1.58 -8.71 1.69
CA VAL A 39 2.49 -7.70 2.28
C VAL A 39 2.85 -7.96 3.74
N GLY A 40 2.27 -8.97 4.36
CA GLY A 40 2.69 -9.52 5.65
C GLY A 40 3.90 -10.45 5.56
N SER A 41 4.48 -10.67 4.37
CA SER A 41 5.66 -11.50 4.14
C SER A 41 6.69 -10.74 3.32
N ASP A 42 7.86 -10.50 3.92
CA ASP A 42 8.99 -9.86 3.23
C ASP A 42 9.46 -10.72 2.04
N GLU A 43 9.40 -12.06 2.16
CA GLU A 43 9.77 -12.98 1.08
C GLU A 43 8.85 -12.82 -0.15
N GLN A 44 7.54 -12.60 0.07
CA GLN A 44 6.60 -12.37 -1.03
C GLN A 44 6.78 -10.98 -1.65
N ILE A 45 7.12 -9.99 -0.85
CA ILE A 45 7.48 -8.65 -1.35
C ILE A 45 8.73 -8.74 -2.23
N ASP A 46 9.78 -9.41 -1.78
CA ASP A 46 11.01 -9.58 -2.56
C ASP A 46 10.76 -10.37 -3.86
N ALA A 47 9.97 -11.45 -3.79
CA ALA A 47 9.59 -12.24 -4.95
C ALA A 47 8.79 -11.43 -5.98
N LEU A 48 7.87 -10.56 -5.53
CA LEU A 48 7.12 -9.65 -6.40
C LEU A 48 8.07 -8.81 -7.27
N PHE A 49 9.05 -8.13 -6.66
CA PHE A 49 9.95 -7.27 -7.42
C PHE A 49 10.96 -8.03 -8.25
N ALA A 50 11.36 -9.24 -7.83
CA ALA A 50 12.17 -10.15 -8.65
C ALA A 50 11.42 -10.61 -9.91
N ASP A 51 10.12 -10.90 -9.80
CA ASP A 51 9.29 -11.30 -10.96
C ASP A 51 8.91 -10.11 -11.83
N LEU A 52 8.61 -8.96 -11.25
CA LEU A 52 8.34 -7.72 -11.98
C LEU A 52 9.58 -7.28 -12.77
N GLY A 53 10.77 -7.42 -12.21
CA GLY A 53 12.05 -7.10 -12.87
C GLY A 53 12.36 -7.97 -14.10
N LYS A 54 11.67 -9.11 -14.28
CA LYS A 54 11.74 -9.91 -15.51
C LYS A 54 10.87 -9.33 -16.64
N GLN A 55 9.95 -8.42 -16.32
CA GLN A 55 9.02 -7.81 -17.26
C GLN A 55 9.40 -6.36 -17.56
N TRP A 56 9.88 -5.62 -16.56
CA TRP A 56 10.22 -4.21 -16.66
C TRP A 56 11.61 -3.93 -16.12
N ASP A 57 12.39 -3.13 -16.83
CA ASP A 57 13.73 -2.70 -16.39
C ASP A 57 13.66 -1.59 -15.32
N SER A 58 12.52 -0.92 -15.19
CA SER A 58 12.37 0.21 -14.26
C SER A 58 10.90 0.41 -13.85
N LEU A 59 10.70 1.13 -12.74
CA LEU A 59 9.40 1.44 -12.19
C LEU A 59 9.26 2.95 -11.94
N ASP A 60 8.27 3.60 -12.54
CA ASP A 60 8.01 5.03 -12.39
C ASP A 60 7.04 5.36 -11.26
N GLY A 61 6.24 4.39 -10.82
CA GLY A 61 5.25 4.62 -9.78
C GLY A 61 4.82 3.37 -9.04
N LEU A 62 4.58 3.52 -7.73
CA LEU A 62 3.98 2.49 -6.90
C LEU A 62 2.80 3.08 -6.14
N VAL A 63 1.64 2.43 -6.23
CA VAL A 63 0.44 2.79 -5.47
C VAL A 63 0.18 1.74 -4.39
N HIS A 64 0.33 2.13 -3.15
CA HIS A 64 -0.02 1.35 -1.99
C HIS A 64 -1.47 1.65 -1.60
N SER A 65 -2.38 0.75 -1.93
CA SER A 65 -3.80 0.85 -1.61
C SER A 65 -4.23 -0.32 -0.70
N ILE A 66 -3.49 -0.48 0.39
CA ILE A 66 -3.62 -1.62 1.30
C ILE A 66 -3.92 -1.13 2.70
N ALA A 67 -4.89 -1.78 3.36
CA ALA A 67 -5.16 -1.62 4.78
C ALA A 67 -5.90 -2.85 5.28
N PHE A 68 -5.53 -3.30 6.47
CA PHE A 68 -6.23 -4.40 7.12
C PHE A 68 -6.11 -4.29 8.65
N THR A 69 -7.18 -4.64 9.32
CA THR A 69 -7.23 -4.98 10.74
C THR A 69 -8.37 -5.97 10.97
N PRO A 70 -8.30 -6.82 11.99
CA PRO A 70 -9.41 -7.69 12.34
C PRO A 70 -10.71 -6.91 12.63
N LYS A 71 -11.84 -7.49 12.29
CA LYS A 71 -13.15 -6.82 12.38
C LYS A 71 -13.49 -6.36 13.81
N GLU A 72 -13.10 -7.13 14.81
CA GLU A 72 -13.27 -6.82 16.23
C GLU A 72 -12.53 -5.55 16.64
N ALA A 73 -11.42 -5.22 15.97
CA ALA A 73 -10.68 -3.98 16.20
C ALA A 73 -11.43 -2.72 15.71
N LEU A 74 -12.45 -2.89 14.87
CA LEU A 74 -13.30 -1.84 14.32
C LEU A 74 -14.68 -1.80 15.00
N THR A 75 -14.83 -2.42 16.19
CA THR A 75 -16.12 -2.54 16.87
C THR A 75 -16.01 -2.02 18.29
N GLY A 76 -16.97 -1.20 18.72
CA GLY A 76 -17.01 -0.65 20.07
C GLY A 76 -16.04 0.51 20.31
N ASP A 77 -15.82 0.82 21.57
CA ASP A 77 -14.92 1.88 21.97
C ASP A 77 -13.44 1.47 21.84
N PHE A 78 -12.56 2.47 21.77
CA PHE A 78 -11.13 2.27 21.51
C PHE A 78 -10.45 1.36 22.54
N LEU A 79 -10.69 1.57 23.83
CA LEU A 79 -10.00 0.80 24.87
C LEU A 79 -10.44 -0.67 24.90
N SER A 80 -11.70 -0.94 24.56
CA SER A 80 -12.21 -2.30 24.44
C SER A 80 -11.70 -3.03 23.18
N ALA A 81 -11.50 -2.29 22.08
CA ALA A 81 -11.08 -2.84 20.79
C ALA A 81 -9.56 -2.98 20.66
N VAL A 82 -8.79 -2.17 21.41
CA VAL A 82 -7.33 -2.21 21.32
C VAL A 82 -6.76 -3.41 22.06
N THR A 83 -6.10 -4.28 21.34
CA THR A 83 -5.26 -5.36 21.87
C THR A 83 -3.86 -5.26 21.27
N ARG A 84 -2.87 -5.91 21.91
CA ARG A 84 -1.51 -5.97 21.35
C ARG A 84 -1.51 -6.56 19.94
N GLU A 85 -2.31 -7.60 19.73
CA GLU A 85 -2.38 -8.29 18.43
C GLU A 85 -3.09 -7.44 17.37
N ASN A 86 -4.23 -6.81 17.69
CA ASN A 86 -4.92 -5.92 16.75
C ASN A 86 -4.03 -4.72 16.37
N PHE A 87 -3.29 -4.17 17.34
CA PHE A 87 -2.34 -3.10 17.09
C PHE A 87 -1.22 -3.56 16.16
N ARG A 88 -0.62 -4.73 16.44
CA ARG A 88 0.46 -5.30 15.63
C ARG A 88 0.00 -5.52 14.19
N ILE A 89 -1.12 -6.21 13.97
CA ILE A 89 -1.65 -6.51 12.64
C ILE A 89 -1.98 -5.22 11.88
N ALA A 90 -2.66 -4.27 12.52
CA ALA A 90 -3.03 -3.03 11.86
C ALA A 90 -1.81 -2.23 11.38
N HIS A 91 -0.77 -2.11 12.21
CA HIS A 91 0.44 -1.38 11.86
C HIS A 91 1.31 -2.12 10.85
N ASP A 92 1.44 -3.42 10.99
CA ASP A 92 2.20 -4.27 10.08
C ASP A 92 1.65 -4.15 8.64
N ILE A 93 0.37 -4.46 8.46
CA ILE A 93 -0.26 -4.49 7.14
C ILE A 93 -0.57 -3.09 6.60
N SER A 94 -0.98 -2.13 7.46
CA SER A 94 -1.52 -0.85 6.97
C SER A 94 -0.53 0.31 7.05
N SER A 95 0.65 0.12 7.63
CA SER A 95 1.69 1.14 7.75
C SER A 95 3.06 0.63 7.29
N TYR A 96 3.62 -0.39 7.95
CA TYR A 96 4.95 -0.92 7.65
C TYR A 96 5.06 -1.42 6.20
N SER A 97 4.04 -2.08 5.68
CA SER A 97 4.06 -2.63 4.33
C SER A 97 4.36 -1.60 3.24
N PHE A 98 3.98 -0.33 3.41
CA PHE A 98 4.33 0.72 2.45
C PHE A 98 5.83 0.98 2.41
N ALA A 99 6.48 1.03 3.58
CA ALA A 99 7.93 1.20 3.66
C ALA A 99 8.68 -0.05 3.14
N ALA A 100 8.18 -1.25 3.44
CA ALA A 100 8.73 -2.50 2.93
C ALA A 100 8.67 -2.58 1.39
N LEU A 101 7.51 -2.29 0.81
CA LEU A 101 7.33 -2.22 -0.65
C LEU A 101 8.21 -1.13 -1.28
N ALA A 102 8.31 0.05 -0.66
CA ALA A 102 9.19 1.13 -1.15
C ALA A 102 10.65 0.71 -1.15
N LYS A 103 11.11 0.03 -0.08
CA LYS A 103 12.48 -0.50 0.02
C LYS A 103 12.77 -1.52 -1.09
N ALA A 104 11.87 -2.47 -1.32
CA ALA A 104 12.04 -3.51 -2.33
C ALA A 104 11.94 -2.96 -3.76
N ALA A 105 11.10 -1.92 -3.98
CA ALA A 105 10.97 -1.26 -5.28
C ALA A 105 12.14 -0.36 -5.64
N LEU A 106 12.91 0.11 -4.65
CA LEU A 106 13.93 1.14 -4.82
C LEU A 106 14.94 0.85 -5.94
N PRO A 107 15.50 -0.35 -6.11
CA PRO A 107 16.42 -0.64 -7.21
C PRO A 107 15.83 -0.39 -8.61
N MET A 108 14.53 -0.58 -8.79
CA MET A 108 13.83 -0.34 -10.05
C MET A 108 13.45 1.14 -10.26
N MET A 109 13.49 1.96 -9.19
CA MET A 109 13.09 3.36 -9.20
C MET A 109 14.29 4.32 -9.23
N GLU A 110 15.49 3.88 -8.90
CA GLU A 110 16.68 4.72 -8.90
C GLU A 110 17.01 5.25 -10.30
N GLY A 111 17.41 6.53 -10.38
CA GLY A 111 17.66 7.21 -11.65
C GLY A 111 16.40 7.63 -12.41
N ARG A 112 15.21 7.35 -11.88
CA ARG A 112 13.91 7.77 -12.43
C ARG A 112 13.34 8.92 -11.61
N GLN A 113 12.48 9.74 -12.21
CA GLN A 113 11.65 10.70 -11.46
C GLN A 113 10.38 9.98 -10.99
N ALA A 114 10.57 8.99 -10.12
CA ALA A 114 9.52 8.09 -9.71
C ALA A 114 8.62 8.67 -8.59
N ALA A 115 7.52 8.00 -8.33
CA ALA A 115 6.57 8.39 -7.29
C ALA A 115 6.02 7.19 -6.49
N LEU A 116 6.00 7.34 -5.19
CA LEU A 116 5.29 6.46 -4.26
C LEU A 116 4.02 7.17 -3.78
N LEU A 117 2.90 6.47 -3.79
CA LEU A 117 1.60 6.98 -3.36
C LEU A 117 0.94 5.99 -2.43
N THR A 118 0.42 6.48 -1.30
CA THR A 118 -0.44 5.66 -0.43
C THR A 118 -1.80 6.31 -0.21
N LEU A 119 -2.75 5.54 0.31
CA LEU A 119 -4.08 6.02 0.70
C LEU A 119 -4.19 6.09 2.22
N THR A 120 -4.52 7.26 2.71
CA THR A 120 -4.82 7.52 4.11
C THR A 120 -6.27 7.95 4.31
N TYR A 121 -6.64 8.25 5.53
CA TYR A 121 -7.99 8.63 5.90
C TYR A 121 -7.98 9.61 7.07
N LEU A 122 -9.02 10.43 7.15
CA LEU A 122 -9.25 11.43 8.18
C LEU A 122 -9.01 10.91 9.62
N GLY A 123 -9.21 9.61 9.86
CA GLY A 123 -8.93 8.96 11.14
C GLY A 123 -7.46 8.99 11.58
N ALA A 124 -6.53 9.37 10.69
CA ALA A 124 -5.13 9.60 11.04
C ALA A 124 -4.91 10.86 11.89
N VAL A 125 -5.75 11.88 11.72
CA VAL A 125 -5.58 13.21 12.33
C VAL A 125 -6.66 13.55 13.35
N ARG A 126 -7.72 12.76 13.45
CA ARG A 126 -8.76 12.91 14.48
C ARG A 126 -9.47 11.59 14.75
N SER A 127 -10.05 11.45 15.94
CA SER A 127 -10.85 10.29 16.31
C SER A 127 -12.09 10.16 15.43
N VAL A 128 -12.28 8.95 14.89
CA VAL A 128 -13.47 8.54 14.16
C VAL A 128 -14.06 7.34 14.88
N PRO A 129 -15.34 7.36 15.26
CA PRO A 129 -15.97 6.22 15.94
C PRO A 129 -15.76 4.91 15.20
N ASN A 130 -15.43 3.86 15.94
CA ASN A 130 -15.16 2.50 15.44
C ASN A 130 -13.93 2.37 14.51
N TYR A 131 -13.20 3.43 14.21
CA TYR A 131 -11.99 3.32 13.41
C TYR A 131 -10.78 2.86 14.23
N ASN A 132 -10.78 3.17 15.52
CA ASN A 132 -9.92 2.63 16.58
C ASN A 132 -8.43 2.50 16.16
N VAL A 133 -7.85 1.29 16.27
CA VAL A 133 -6.41 1.05 15.97
C VAL A 133 -6.03 1.37 14.53
N MET A 134 -6.98 1.31 13.60
CA MET A 134 -6.71 1.70 12.20
C MET A 134 -6.37 3.20 12.09
N GLY A 135 -6.96 4.04 12.93
CA GLY A 135 -6.59 5.46 13.01
C GLY A 135 -5.12 5.66 13.37
N LEU A 136 -4.64 4.89 14.36
CA LEU A 136 -3.23 4.90 14.76
C LEU A 136 -2.31 4.38 13.65
N ALA A 137 -2.71 3.30 12.96
CA ALA A 137 -1.96 2.77 11.82
C ALA A 137 -1.88 3.78 10.66
N LYS A 138 -2.97 4.52 10.39
CA LYS A 138 -2.97 5.58 9.37
C LYS A 138 -2.14 6.79 9.77
N ALA A 139 -2.11 7.17 11.04
CA ALA A 139 -1.21 8.22 11.55
C ALA A 139 0.26 7.80 11.40
N SER A 140 0.58 6.54 11.73
CA SER A 140 1.90 5.96 11.50
C SER A 140 2.28 5.95 10.02
N LEU A 141 1.35 5.58 9.13
CA LEU A 141 1.54 5.61 7.68
C LEU A 141 1.84 7.03 7.18
N GLU A 142 1.10 8.05 7.63
CA GLU A 142 1.34 9.46 7.26
C GLU A 142 2.71 9.95 7.74
N SER A 143 3.08 9.61 8.97
CA SER A 143 4.43 9.89 9.46
C SER A 143 5.50 9.22 8.59
N GLY A 144 5.29 7.96 8.22
CA GLY A 144 6.16 7.21 7.30
C GLY A 144 6.35 7.91 5.95
N VAL A 145 5.30 8.55 5.41
CA VAL A 145 5.40 9.37 4.19
C VAL A 145 6.43 10.49 4.33
N TYR A 146 6.46 11.19 5.47
CA TYR A 146 7.42 12.28 5.70
C TYR A 146 8.87 11.76 5.74
N TYR A 147 9.12 10.66 6.47
CA TYR A 147 10.45 10.07 6.55
C TYR A 147 10.92 9.53 5.19
N MET A 148 10.05 8.86 4.44
CA MET A 148 10.38 8.36 3.12
C MET A 148 10.58 9.53 2.11
N ALA A 149 9.77 10.58 2.15
CA ALA A 149 9.93 11.74 1.30
C ALA A 149 11.28 12.44 1.54
N GLN A 150 11.70 12.58 2.81
CA GLN A 150 13.00 13.14 3.17
C GLN A 150 14.15 12.25 2.69
N SER A 151 14.03 10.92 2.83
CA SER A 151 15.06 9.95 2.46
C SER A 151 15.19 9.75 0.95
N LEU A 152 14.09 9.78 0.22
CA LEU A 152 14.01 9.44 -1.21
C LEU A 152 14.01 10.68 -2.13
N GLY A 153 13.65 11.86 -1.59
CA GLY A 153 13.67 13.12 -2.35
C GLY A 153 15.00 13.43 -3.03
N PRO A 154 16.16 13.29 -2.36
CA PRO A 154 17.47 13.46 -2.99
C PRO A 154 17.75 12.48 -4.15
N LYS A 155 17.03 11.36 -4.21
CA LYS A 155 17.11 10.37 -5.29
C LYS A 155 16.11 10.66 -6.43
N GLY A 156 15.38 11.77 -6.39
CA GLY A 156 14.37 12.14 -7.37
C GLY A 156 13.04 11.40 -7.23
N ILE A 157 12.80 10.70 -6.11
CA ILE A 157 11.59 9.92 -5.86
C ILE A 157 10.67 10.67 -4.91
N ARG A 158 9.46 10.99 -5.36
CA ARG A 158 8.43 11.67 -4.57
C ARG A 158 7.60 10.66 -3.78
N VAL A 159 7.24 11.01 -2.55
CA VAL A 159 6.38 10.18 -1.69
C VAL A 159 5.22 11.01 -1.21
N ASN A 160 3.99 10.55 -1.44
CA ASN A 160 2.77 11.28 -1.12
C ASN A 160 1.69 10.34 -0.58
N ALA A 161 0.69 10.94 0.07
CA ALA A 161 -0.53 10.26 0.48
C ALA A 161 -1.77 11.03 -0.02
N ILE A 162 -2.82 10.29 -0.34
CA ILE A 162 -4.15 10.86 -0.61
C ILE A 162 -5.05 10.52 0.58
N SER A 163 -5.56 11.55 1.27
CA SER A 163 -6.61 11.38 2.27
C SER A 163 -7.96 11.32 1.55
N ALA A 164 -8.37 10.11 1.22
CA ALA A 164 -9.63 9.89 0.53
C ALA A 164 -10.82 9.95 1.50
N GLY A 165 -11.90 10.60 1.07
CA GLY A 165 -13.20 10.48 1.73
C GLY A 165 -13.81 9.09 1.51
N PRO A 166 -14.86 8.72 2.27
CA PRO A 166 -15.57 7.47 2.06
C PRO A 166 -16.23 7.49 0.66
N ILE A 167 -15.97 6.43 -0.10
CA ILE A 167 -16.58 6.23 -1.43
C ILE A 167 -17.61 5.11 -1.28
N LYS A 168 -18.83 5.37 -1.76
CA LYS A 168 -19.85 4.34 -1.82
C LYS A 168 -19.51 3.41 -2.98
N THR A 169 -19.22 2.17 -2.65
CA THR A 169 -18.97 1.07 -3.61
C THR A 169 -20.19 0.16 -3.72
#